data_5a403bc57bf6af5129e6c5715c672ada
#
_entry.id   5a403bc57bf6af5129e6c5715c672ada
#
_cell.length_a   1.000
_cell.length_b   1.000
_cell.length_c   1.000
_cell.angle_alpha   90.00
_cell.angle_beta   90.00
_cell.angle_gamma   90.00
#
_symmetry.space_group_name_H-M   'P 1'
#
loop_
_entity.id
_entity.type
_entity.pdbx_description
1 polymer ?
#
loop_
_entity_poly.entity_id
_entity_poly.type
_entity_poly.pdbx_seq_one_letter_code
_entity_poly.pdbx_strand_id
1 'polypeptide(L)'
;MAQPSNTFDSYDGSNSIREDLSGVIESVSPEDTPFYSACKKTKATNTFHEWQTDALRAAAANAHIEGDATTAEARTATTRLGNYSQIFKNAVVVPDTDAGLTKAGKASEMAYQIIKVAKEQKLDIEKALFDNNARVAGNATTARELAGAPAWMTTNVDFVSASSGASPNGTGSNARTDSGAPTAFTQVKFDGLMQTLWSSGGKPDTCYLSPFQMNVALGFTGNNNQRSTVQAGDSKVVKSLDVYVTPWGTIEFQPSRLNRSRDVFVMQNDMWNVAMLRPTKNVELAKTGDNTTRQVVSELTLVCKNEAASGIIADNTVS
;
A
#
# COMPACT_ATOMS: atom_id res chain seq x y z
N MET A 1 -23.09 -57.85 -6.54
CA MET A 1 -22.97 -58.90 -5.49
C MET A 1 -23.52 -58.25 -4.22
N ALA A 2 -24.40 -58.97 -3.52
CA ALA A 2 -24.91 -58.49 -2.24
C ALA A 2 -23.93 -58.89 -1.13
N GLN A 3 -23.85 -58.06 -0.09
CA GLN A 3 -23.01 -58.32 1.07
C GLN A 3 -23.49 -59.58 1.81
N PRO A 4 -22.60 -60.42 2.34
CA PRO A 4 -23.01 -61.61 3.13
C PRO A 4 -23.84 -61.21 4.36
N SER A 5 -24.80 -62.00 4.74
CA SER A 5 -25.63 -61.80 5.95
C SER A 5 -24.75 -61.77 7.21
N ASN A 6 -25.03 -60.86 8.17
CA ASN A 6 -24.32 -60.73 9.44
C ASN A 6 -22.86 -60.28 9.31
N THR A 7 -22.53 -59.53 8.27
CA THR A 7 -21.24 -58.86 8.17
C THR A 7 -21.29 -57.61 9.01
N PHE A 8 -20.40 -57.44 9.99
CA PHE A 8 -20.18 -56.19 10.71
C PHE A 8 -19.30 -55.27 9.87
N ASP A 9 -19.84 -54.16 9.45
CA ASP A 9 -19.16 -53.20 8.57
C ASP A 9 -18.89 -51.87 9.25
N SER A 10 -18.32 -50.96 8.51
CA SER A 10 -17.96 -49.60 9.02
C SER A 10 -19.18 -48.74 9.38
N TYR A 11 -20.38 -49.09 8.88
CA TYR A 11 -21.62 -48.39 9.23
C TYR A 11 -22.16 -48.81 10.59
N ASP A 12 -21.91 -50.03 10.98
CA ASP A 12 -22.30 -50.56 12.31
C ASP A 12 -21.37 -50.06 13.42
N GLY A 13 -20.09 -49.84 13.09
CA GLY A 13 -19.05 -49.39 14.04
C GLY A 13 -18.79 -47.87 14.06
N SER A 14 -19.73 -47.05 13.59
CA SER A 14 -19.52 -45.59 13.41
C SER A 14 -19.04 -44.83 14.66
N ASN A 15 -19.40 -45.29 15.87
CA ASN A 15 -19.01 -44.70 17.14
C ASN A 15 -17.53 -44.89 17.51
N SER A 16 -16.85 -45.86 16.90
CA SER A 16 -15.42 -46.14 17.16
C SER A 16 -14.49 -45.68 16.06
N ILE A 17 -15.03 -45.18 14.94
CA ILE A 17 -14.24 -44.63 13.84
C ILE A 17 -13.77 -43.24 14.23
N ARG A 18 -12.46 -43.05 14.27
CA ARG A 18 -11.86 -41.74 14.51
C ARG A 18 -12.06 -40.86 13.28
N GLU A 19 -12.48 -39.60 13.51
CA GLU A 19 -12.56 -38.60 12.46
C GLU A 19 -11.20 -38.40 11.79
N ASP A 20 -11.19 -38.44 10.46
CA ASP A 20 -10.00 -38.14 9.65
C ASP A 20 -9.99 -36.64 9.32
N LEU A 21 -9.25 -35.89 10.14
CA LEU A 21 -9.04 -34.46 9.97
C LEU A 21 -7.67 -34.23 9.34
N SER A 22 -7.65 -33.51 8.23
CA SER A 22 -6.39 -33.09 7.62
C SER A 22 -5.54 -32.32 8.62
N GLY A 23 -4.27 -32.68 8.73
CA GLY A 23 -3.26 -31.94 9.51
C GLY A 23 -2.83 -30.61 8.89
N VAL A 24 -3.35 -30.24 7.71
CA VAL A 24 -3.01 -29.02 6.98
C VAL A 24 -4.20 -28.08 6.99
N ILE A 25 -3.96 -26.83 7.41
CA ILE A 25 -4.95 -25.77 7.36
C ILE A 25 -4.68 -24.97 6.09
N GLU A 26 -5.59 -25.05 5.13
CA GLU A 26 -5.54 -24.29 3.90
C GLU A 26 -6.24 -22.93 4.08
N SER A 27 -5.61 -21.88 3.58
CA SER A 27 -6.17 -20.52 3.64
C SER A 27 -6.00 -19.82 2.30
N VAL A 28 -7.09 -19.27 1.78
CA VAL A 28 -7.08 -18.40 0.60
C VAL A 28 -7.29 -16.97 1.09
N SER A 29 -6.20 -16.31 1.42
CA SER A 29 -6.24 -14.91 1.87
C SER A 29 -5.17 -14.10 1.15
N PRO A 30 -5.49 -12.90 0.65
CA PRO A 30 -4.47 -12.02 0.07
C PRO A 30 -3.55 -11.51 1.19
N GLU A 31 -2.26 -11.73 1.03
CA GLU A 31 -1.23 -11.29 2.00
C GLU A 31 -0.31 -10.21 1.42
N ASP A 32 -0.56 -9.80 0.18
CA ASP A 32 0.33 -8.91 -0.56
C ASP A 32 0.25 -7.47 -0.05
N THR A 33 1.39 -6.93 0.32
CA THR A 33 1.56 -5.53 0.75
C THR A 33 2.68 -4.88 -0.06
N PRO A 34 2.47 -4.60 -1.35
CA PRO A 34 3.54 -4.19 -2.26
C PRO A 34 4.16 -2.84 -1.87
N PHE A 35 3.36 -1.84 -1.57
CA PHE A 35 3.85 -0.50 -1.24
C PHE A 35 4.57 -0.46 0.11
N TYR A 36 3.96 -1.02 1.16
CA TYR A 36 4.61 -1.11 2.47
C TYR A 36 5.95 -1.86 2.39
N SER A 37 6.03 -2.89 1.55
CA SER A 37 7.25 -3.68 1.37
C SER A 37 8.32 -2.92 0.59
N ALA A 38 7.93 -2.13 -0.42
CA ALA A 38 8.83 -1.32 -1.24
C ALA A 38 9.38 -0.10 -0.47
N CYS A 39 8.58 0.50 0.42
CA CYS A 39 9.01 1.64 1.22
C CYS A 39 10.17 1.30 2.15
N LYS A 40 11.20 2.14 2.15
CA LYS A 40 12.33 2.05 3.07
C LYS A 40 11.87 2.32 4.51
N LYS A 41 12.33 1.48 5.46
CA LYS A 41 12.02 1.64 6.87
C LYS A 41 13.04 2.57 7.54
N THR A 42 12.55 3.59 8.24
CA THR A 42 13.36 4.55 9.00
C THR A 42 12.87 4.62 10.45
N LYS A 43 13.63 5.28 11.32
CA LYS A 43 13.27 5.44 12.72
C LYS A 43 12.64 6.82 12.92
N ALA A 44 11.49 6.88 13.59
CA ALA A 44 10.92 8.10 14.15
C ALA A 44 11.33 8.24 15.63
N THR A 45 11.41 9.46 16.12
CA THR A 45 11.76 9.78 17.52
C THR A 45 10.66 10.54 18.24
N ASN A 46 9.67 11.02 17.50
CA ASN A 46 8.53 11.79 18.05
C ASN A 46 7.22 11.32 17.40
N THR A 47 6.11 11.60 18.04
CA THR A 47 4.75 11.34 17.54
C THR A 47 4.41 12.15 16.29
N PHE A 48 4.95 13.37 16.19
CA PHE A 48 4.95 14.17 14.97
C PHE A 48 6.36 14.09 14.39
N HIS A 49 6.51 13.28 13.34
CA HIS A 49 7.77 13.08 12.65
C HIS A 49 7.91 14.11 11.53
N GLU A 50 9.01 14.84 11.53
CA GLU A 50 9.23 15.96 10.62
C GLU A 50 10.49 15.77 9.80
N TRP A 51 10.48 16.32 8.58
CA TRP A 51 11.60 16.34 7.65
C TRP A 51 11.62 17.66 6.90
N GLN A 52 12.73 17.95 6.26
CA GLN A 52 12.90 19.16 5.45
C GLN A 52 12.99 18.77 3.97
N THR A 53 12.35 19.58 3.14
CA THR A 53 12.43 19.49 1.68
C THR A 53 13.03 20.78 1.14
N ASP A 54 13.77 20.66 0.05
CA ASP A 54 14.37 21.79 -0.65
C ASP A 54 14.21 21.62 -2.15
N ALA A 55 14.22 22.70 -2.90
CA ALA A 55 14.13 22.69 -4.35
C ALA A 55 15.18 23.62 -4.95
N LEU A 56 15.78 23.16 -6.05
CA LEU A 56 16.64 24.02 -6.84
C LEU A 56 15.78 25.05 -7.59
N ARG A 57 16.34 26.24 -7.82
CA ARG A 57 15.71 27.20 -8.73
C ARG A 57 15.61 26.64 -10.15
N ALA A 58 14.65 27.10 -10.91
CA ALA A 58 14.58 26.80 -12.33
C ALA A 58 15.84 27.32 -13.06
N ALA A 59 16.23 26.59 -14.12
CA ALA A 59 17.31 27.07 -14.99
C ALA A 59 16.92 28.40 -15.62
N ALA A 60 17.85 29.36 -15.59
CA ALA A 60 17.66 30.66 -16.20
C ALA A 60 18.89 31.03 -17.05
N ALA A 61 18.74 31.97 -17.95
CA ALA A 61 19.87 32.55 -18.66
C ALA A 61 20.87 33.17 -17.67
N ASN A 62 22.13 32.80 -17.78
CA ASN A 62 23.19 33.22 -16.87
C ASN A 62 24.41 33.70 -17.65
N ALA A 63 24.16 34.54 -18.68
CA ALA A 63 25.21 35.16 -19.44
C ALA A 63 25.51 36.56 -18.84
N HIS A 64 26.76 36.81 -18.53
CA HIS A 64 27.21 38.07 -17.93
C HIS A 64 28.20 38.77 -18.87
N ILE A 65 28.27 40.08 -18.74
CA ILE A 65 29.25 40.90 -19.46
C ILE A 65 30.59 40.79 -18.74
N GLU A 66 31.69 40.79 -19.51
CA GLU A 66 33.03 40.79 -18.93
C GLU A 66 33.24 42.02 -18.05
N GLY A 67 33.66 41.81 -16.79
CA GLY A 67 33.84 42.86 -15.80
C GLY A 67 32.57 43.30 -15.06
N ASP A 68 31.46 42.57 -15.22
CA ASP A 68 30.21 42.85 -14.49
C ASP A 68 30.36 42.64 -12.98
N ALA A 69 29.65 43.47 -12.20
CA ALA A 69 29.64 43.34 -10.75
C ALA A 69 28.77 42.16 -10.30
N THR A 70 29.31 41.33 -9.45
CA THR A 70 28.58 40.19 -8.91
C THR A 70 27.40 40.60 -8.01
N THR A 71 26.20 40.24 -8.40
CA THR A 71 24.99 40.43 -7.58
C THR A 71 24.60 39.05 -6.95
N ALA A 72 24.40 39.07 -5.64
CA ALA A 72 23.95 37.86 -4.95
C ALA A 72 22.48 37.55 -5.27
N GLU A 73 22.20 36.33 -5.67
CA GLU A 73 20.83 35.83 -5.85
C GLU A 73 20.17 35.49 -4.51
N ALA A 74 18.88 35.80 -4.39
CA ALA A 74 18.09 35.38 -3.25
C ALA A 74 18.00 33.83 -3.19
N ARG A 75 18.17 33.29 -2.02
CA ARG A 75 18.02 31.83 -1.76
C ARG A 75 16.74 31.56 -0.99
N THR A 76 16.03 30.53 -1.37
CA THR A 76 14.81 30.08 -0.68
C THR A 76 15.19 29.19 0.50
N ALA A 77 14.53 29.38 1.62
CA ALA A 77 14.71 28.49 2.77
C ALA A 77 14.04 27.15 2.55
N THR A 78 14.56 26.11 3.21
CA THR A 78 13.97 24.77 3.20
C THR A 78 12.55 24.77 3.79
N THR A 79 11.67 23.95 3.25
CA THR A 79 10.31 23.76 3.76
C THR A 79 10.28 22.60 4.73
N ARG A 80 9.66 22.80 5.90
CA ARG A 80 9.49 21.76 6.92
C ARG A 80 8.12 21.10 6.77
N LEU A 81 8.12 19.81 6.56
CA LEU A 81 6.94 18.97 6.47
C LEU A 81 6.92 17.97 7.62
N GLY A 82 5.75 17.43 7.95
CA GLY A 82 5.65 16.43 9.00
C GLY A 82 4.33 15.67 8.98
N ASN A 83 4.35 14.47 9.55
CA ASN A 83 3.20 13.59 9.63
C ASN A 83 3.08 12.99 11.04
N TYR A 84 1.85 12.69 11.48
CA TYR A 84 1.62 12.06 12.77
C TYR A 84 1.79 10.54 12.69
N SER A 85 2.33 9.95 13.77
CA SER A 85 2.40 8.51 13.91
C SER A 85 1.02 7.94 14.26
N GLN A 86 0.64 6.85 13.60
CA GLN A 86 -0.58 6.10 13.87
C GLN A 86 -0.25 4.81 14.61
N ILE A 87 -1.07 4.48 15.59
CA ILE A 87 -0.96 3.25 16.36
C ILE A 87 -1.84 2.19 15.70
N PHE A 88 -1.22 1.08 15.31
CA PHE A 88 -1.90 -0.12 14.86
C PHE A 88 -1.84 -1.15 15.98
N LYS A 89 -2.99 -1.65 16.41
CA LYS A 89 -3.08 -2.57 17.52
C LYS A 89 -4.19 -3.60 17.29
N ASN A 90 -3.81 -4.87 17.31
CA ASN A 90 -4.71 -5.99 17.25
C ASN A 90 -4.44 -6.92 18.43
N ALA A 91 -5.48 -7.42 19.08
CA ALA A 91 -5.37 -8.28 20.24
C ALA A 91 -5.99 -9.67 19.96
N VAL A 92 -5.40 -10.68 20.56
CA VAL A 92 -5.86 -12.07 20.54
C VAL A 92 -6.06 -12.53 21.96
N VAL A 93 -7.20 -13.14 22.21
CA VAL A 93 -7.54 -13.76 23.49
C VAL A 93 -7.80 -15.24 23.24
N VAL A 94 -7.12 -16.09 23.99
CA VAL A 94 -7.32 -17.55 23.93
C VAL A 94 -7.63 -18.05 25.35
N PRO A 95 -8.76 -18.70 25.58
CA PRO A 95 -9.08 -19.33 26.86
C PRO A 95 -8.06 -20.40 27.24
N ASP A 96 -7.74 -20.54 28.51
CA ASP A 96 -6.76 -21.52 28.98
C ASP A 96 -7.27 -22.95 28.76
N THR A 97 -8.58 -23.19 28.81
CA THR A 97 -9.19 -24.47 28.42
C THR A 97 -8.87 -24.85 26.97
N ASP A 98 -9.01 -23.91 26.03
CA ASP A 98 -8.73 -24.12 24.62
C ASP A 98 -7.22 -24.35 24.37
N ALA A 99 -6.37 -23.69 25.14
CA ALA A 99 -4.92 -23.91 25.09
C ALA A 99 -4.50 -25.31 25.55
N GLY A 100 -5.29 -25.96 26.46
CA GLY A 100 -5.04 -27.28 26.97
C GLY A 100 -5.51 -28.43 26.05
N LEU A 101 -6.29 -28.15 25.00
CA LEU A 101 -6.82 -29.17 24.10
C LEU A 101 -5.80 -29.54 23.00
N THR A 102 -5.73 -30.85 22.69
CA THR A 102 -4.95 -31.31 21.53
C THR A 102 -5.71 -31.00 20.24
N LYS A 103 -5.08 -30.28 19.33
CA LYS A 103 -5.69 -29.82 18.09
C LYS A 103 -5.06 -30.48 16.86
N ALA A 104 -5.87 -30.75 15.86
CA ALA A 104 -5.39 -31.16 14.55
C ALA A 104 -4.85 -29.94 13.77
N GLY A 105 -3.72 -30.12 13.10
CA GLY A 105 -3.15 -29.12 12.18
C GLY A 105 -2.42 -27.94 12.83
N LYS A 106 -2.40 -27.81 14.16
CA LYS A 106 -1.68 -26.73 14.86
C LYS A 106 -1.18 -27.15 16.24
N ALA A 107 0.06 -26.80 16.54
CA ALA A 107 0.68 -27.14 17.81
C ALA A 107 0.21 -26.19 18.94
N SER A 108 -0.09 -24.95 18.66
CA SER A 108 -0.55 -23.94 19.61
C SER A 108 -1.52 -22.97 18.94
N GLU A 109 -2.71 -22.81 19.53
CA GLU A 109 -3.70 -21.86 19.04
C GLU A 109 -3.20 -20.43 19.12
N MET A 110 -2.61 -20.05 20.25
CA MET A 110 -2.07 -18.71 20.45
C MET A 110 -1.00 -18.35 19.41
N ALA A 111 -0.07 -19.26 19.12
CA ALA A 111 0.99 -19.02 18.12
C ALA A 111 0.39 -18.84 16.72
N TYR A 112 -0.57 -19.68 16.36
CA TYR A 112 -1.26 -19.59 15.07
C TYR A 112 -2.00 -18.24 14.91
N GLN A 113 -2.76 -17.85 15.92
CA GLN A 113 -3.53 -16.60 15.89
C GLN A 113 -2.63 -15.37 15.87
N ILE A 114 -1.47 -15.38 16.55
CA ILE A 114 -0.51 -14.27 16.51
C ILE A 114 0.06 -14.10 15.10
N ILE A 115 0.41 -15.19 14.42
CA ILE A 115 0.92 -15.14 13.04
C ILE A 115 -0.15 -14.55 12.10
N LYS A 116 -1.39 -15.01 12.25
CA LYS A 116 -2.53 -14.52 11.48
C LYS A 116 -2.74 -13.02 11.68
N VAL A 117 -2.83 -12.58 12.92
CA VAL A 117 -3.01 -11.18 13.29
C VAL A 117 -1.85 -10.30 12.84
N ALA A 118 -0.62 -10.80 12.86
CA ALA A 118 0.52 -10.06 12.33
C ALA A 118 0.43 -9.81 10.82
N LYS A 119 -0.13 -10.76 10.06
CA LYS A 119 -0.43 -10.59 8.63
C LYS A 119 -1.56 -9.61 8.40
N GLU A 120 -2.66 -9.73 9.15
CA GLU A 120 -3.80 -8.81 9.12
C GLU A 120 -3.35 -7.36 9.41
N GLN A 121 -2.49 -7.17 10.42
CA GLN A 121 -1.94 -5.84 10.74
C GLN A 121 -1.11 -5.24 9.61
N LYS A 122 -0.36 -6.07 8.85
CA LYS A 122 0.34 -5.59 7.66
C LYS A 122 -0.63 -5.07 6.58
N LEU A 123 -1.76 -5.75 6.40
CA LEU A 123 -2.80 -5.30 5.48
C LEU A 123 -3.44 -3.99 5.93
N ASP A 124 -3.70 -3.83 7.24
CA ASP A 124 -4.24 -2.59 7.81
C ASP A 124 -3.27 -1.42 7.58
N ILE A 125 -1.97 -1.67 7.72
CA ILE A 125 -0.94 -0.66 7.45
C ILE A 125 -0.95 -0.28 5.97
N GLU A 126 -0.91 -1.25 5.06
CA GLU A 126 -0.93 -0.99 3.62
C GLU A 126 -2.15 -0.18 3.21
N LYS A 127 -3.32 -0.54 3.73
CA LYS A 127 -4.55 0.19 3.48
C LYS A 127 -4.45 1.64 3.96
N ALA A 128 -3.98 1.87 5.18
CA ALA A 128 -3.82 3.22 5.73
C ALA A 128 -2.84 4.09 4.92
N LEU A 129 -1.82 3.48 4.29
CA LEU A 129 -0.89 4.19 3.42
C LEU A 129 -1.52 4.65 2.11
N PHE A 130 -2.49 3.90 1.58
CA PHE A 130 -3.21 4.24 0.34
C PHE A 130 -4.50 5.02 0.57
N ASP A 131 -5.02 5.08 1.79
CA ASP A 131 -6.25 5.80 2.09
C ASP A 131 -6.09 7.31 1.90
N ASN A 132 -7.18 7.95 1.45
CA ASN A 132 -7.24 9.39 1.24
C ASN A 132 -7.57 10.12 2.55
N ASN A 133 -6.70 9.99 3.54
CA ASN A 133 -6.85 10.57 4.87
C ASN A 133 -5.88 11.72 5.08
N ALA A 134 -6.39 12.80 5.69
CA ALA A 134 -5.55 13.86 6.23
C ALA A 134 -4.91 13.39 7.55
N ARG A 135 -3.76 13.97 7.90
CA ARG A 135 -3.16 13.72 9.21
C ARG A 135 -4.01 14.32 10.34
N VAL A 136 -4.17 13.57 11.41
CA VAL A 136 -4.91 13.99 12.61
C VAL A 136 -3.99 13.93 13.81
N ALA A 137 -3.89 15.04 14.54
CA ALA A 137 -3.05 15.13 15.76
C ALA A 137 -3.52 14.20 16.89
N GLY A 138 -4.82 13.92 16.91
CA GLY A 138 -5.45 13.18 17.99
C GLY A 138 -5.55 13.97 19.29
N ASN A 139 -6.38 13.46 20.18
CA ASN A 139 -6.57 13.94 21.55
C ASN A 139 -7.02 12.78 22.46
N ALA A 140 -7.53 13.06 23.64
CA ALA A 140 -7.98 12.04 24.57
C ALA A 140 -9.16 11.18 24.05
N THR A 141 -9.93 11.68 23.08
CA THR A 141 -11.11 11.01 22.49
C THR A 141 -10.97 10.65 21.02
N THR A 142 -10.04 11.30 20.32
CA THR A 142 -9.80 11.10 18.89
C THR A 142 -8.43 10.45 18.68
N ALA A 143 -8.38 9.35 17.94
CA ALA A 143 -7.12 8.69 17.60
C ALA A 143 -6.24 9.58 16.71
N ARG A 144 -4.93 9.43 16.85
CA ARG A 144 -3.99 9.99 15.86
C ARG A 144 -4.06 9.17 14.60
N GLU A 145 -4.05 9.87 13.46
CA GLU A 145 -4.03 9.25 12.14
C GLU A 145 -2.91 9.83 11.30
N LEU A 146 -2.27 8.97 10.52
CA LEU A 146 -1.30 9.39 9.51
C LEU A 146 -2.01 9.89 8.25
N ALA A 147 -1.40 10.83 7.55
CA ALA A 147 -1.83 11.17 6.20
C ALA A 147 -1.40 10.07 5.23
N GLY A 148 -2.34 9.57 4.44
CA GLY A 148 -2.05 8.61 3.37
C GLY A 148 -1.38 9.26 2.17
N ALA A 149 -0.89 8.45 1.24
CA ALA A 149 -0.18 8.91 0.04
C ALA A 149 -0.95 9.95 -0.79
N PRO A 150 -2.28 9.82 -1.01
CA PRO A 150 -3.04 10.81 -1.78
C PRO A 150 -3.01 12.22 -1.19
N ALA A 151 -2.90 12.36 0.11
CA ALA A 151 -2.90 13.67 0.80
C ALA A 151 -1.61 14.48 0.60
N TRP A 152 -0.56 13.86 0.07
CA TRP A 152 0.74 14.51 -0.19
C TRP A 152 0.89 14.98 -1.63
N MET A 153 0.21 14.33 -2.59
CA MET A 153 0.40 14.57 -4.02
C MET A 153 -0.40 15.78 -4.48
N THR A 154 0.27 16.82 -4.96
CA THR A 154 -0.34 18.06 -5.43
C THR A 154 0.14 18.51 -6.80
N THR A 155 1.40 18.28 -7.13
CA THR A 155 2.02 18.84 -8.36
C THR A 155 1.67 17.98 -9.57
N ASN A 156 1.88 16.67 -9.48
CA ASN A 156 1.66 15.75 -10.59
C ASN A 156 0.38 14.96 -10.37
N VAL A 157 -0.74 15.61 -10.65
CA VAL A 157 -2.07 15.05 -10.43
C VAL A 157 -2.92 15.17 -11.68
N ASP A 158 -3.65 14.11 -12.01
CA ASP A 158 -4.72 14.11 -13.01
C ASP A 158 -6.01 13.64 -12.33
N PHE A 159 -6.94 14.57 -12.14
CA PHE A 159 -8.26 14.30 -11.58
C PHE A 159 -9.28 15.25 -12.16
N VAL A 160 -10.55 14.90 -12.02
CA VAL A 160 -11.65 15.71 -12.53
C VAL A 160 -11.80 16.98 -11.71
N SER A 161 -11.18 18.05 -12.16
CA SER A 161 -11.14 19.32 -11.42
C SER A 161 -12.47 20.07 -11.36
N ALA A 162 -13.38 19.77 -12.28
CA ALA A 162 -14.56 20.62 -12.48
C ALA A 162 -15.63 20.53 -11.40
N SER A 163 -15.59 19.53 -10.54
CA SER A 163 -16.65 19.34 -9.52
C SER A 163 -16.16 19.39 -8.12
N SER A 164 -14.85 19.73 -7.94
CA SER A 164 -14.56 19.38 -6.70
C SER A 164 -13.71 20.11 -5.92
N GLY A 165 -13.79 20.30 -5.18
CA GLY A 165 -13.21 20.33 -4.00
C GLY A 165 -11.72 20.42 -4.00
N ALA A 166 -11.15 20.91 -2.94
CA ALA A 166 -9.75 21.17 -2.77
C ALA A 166 -8.86 19.97 -3.08
N SER A 167 -7.89 20.18 -3.96
CA SER A 167 -6.70 19.35 -4.02
C SER A 167 -6.02 19.32 -2.65
N PRO A 168 -5.30 18.26 -2.33
CA PRO A 168 -4.39 18.28 -1.20
C PRO A 168 -3.41 19.45 -1.29
N ASN A 169 -2.98 19.94 -0.17
CA ASN A 169 -2.04 21.08 -0.11
C ASN A 169 -0.56 20.64 -0.03
N GLY A 170 -0.27 19.36 -0.21
CA GLY A 170 1.08 18.80 -0.13
C GLY A 170 1.69 18.73 1.26
N THR A 171 0.95 19.15 2.27
CA THR A 171 1.43 19.09 3.67
C THR A 171 0.83 17.94 4.47
N GLY A 172 -0.05 17.15 3.86
CA GLY A 172 -0.80 16.08 4.53
C GLY A 172 -1.87 16.57 5.51
N SER A 173 -2.14 17.87 5.56
CA SER A 173 -3.14 18.41 6.51
C SER A 173 -4.57 18.36 6.01
N ASN A 174 -4.77 18.11 4.73
CA ASN A 174 -6.09 17.90 4.13
C ASN A 174 -6.06 16.73 3.16
N ALA A 175 -7.15 16.00 3.13
CA ALA A 175 -7.39 14.95 2.16
C ALA A 175 -7.93 15.56 0.84
N ARG A 176 -7.78 14.81 -0.25
CA ARG A 176 -8.40 15.17 -1.51
C ARG A 176 -9.92 14.92 -1.44
N THR A 177 -10.70 15.80 -2.06
CA THR A 177 -12.13 15.57 -2.23
C THR A 177 -12.37 14.78 -3.52
N ASP A 178 -13.04 13.65 -3.39
CA ASP A 178 -13.37 12.80 -4.53
C ASP A 178 -14.43 13.44 -5.43
N SER A 179 -14.26 13.36 -6.75
CA SER A 179 -15.26 13.83 -7.70
C SER A 179 -16.46 12.88 -7.75
N GLY A 180 -17.66 13.45 -7.87
CA GLY A 180 -18.89 12.70 -8.15
C GLY A 180 -19.04 12.25 -9.60
N ALA A 181 -18.20 12.75 -10.53
CA ALA A 181 -18.21 12.43 -11.95
C ALA A 181 -16.87 11.77 -12.36
N PRO A 182 -16.69 10.48 -12.10
CA PRO A 182 -15.45 9.79 -12.43
C PRO A 182 -15.26 9.69 -13.96
N THR A 183 -14.01 9.68 -14.39
CA THR A 183 -13.62 9.55 -15.80
C THR A 183 -12.83 8.27 -16.04
N ALA A 184 -12.82 7.78 -17.28
CA ALA A 184 -12.09 6.58 -17.61
C ALA A 184 -10.58 6.78 -17.47
N PHE A 185 -9.89 5.78 -16.93
CA PHE A 185 -8.44 5.67 -16.98
C PHE A 185 -8.04 5.35 -18.42
N THR A 186 -7.19 6.19 -19.01
CA THR A 186 -6.75 6.04 -20.41
C THR A 186 -5.25 6.12 -20.52
N GLN A 187 -4.70 5.56 -21.60
CA GLN A 187 -3.29 5.65 -21.93
C GLN A 187 -2.82 7.10 -22.05
N VAL A 188 -3.64 7.98 -22.64
CA VAL A 188 -3.31 9.40 -22.81
C VAL A 188 -3.10 10.10 -21.47
N LYS A 189 -3.95 9.80 -20.47
CA LYS A 189 -3.78 10.32 -19.10
C LYS A 189 -2.48 9.81 -18.46
N PHE A 190 -2.21 8.53 -18.63
CA PHE A 190 -1.00 7.92 -18.09
C PHE A 190 0.27 8.51 -18.70
N ASP A 191 0.33 8.60 -20.04
CA ASP A 191 1.48 9.19 -20.75
C ASP A 191 1.63 10.67 -20.41
N GLY A 192 0.52 11.42 -20.29
CA GLY A 192 0.53 12.81 -19.85
C GLY A 192 1.09 12.99 -18.44
N LEU A 193 0.68 12.14 -17.50
CA LEU A 193 1.22 12.15 -16.14
C LEU A 193 2.73 11.83 -16.14
N MET A 194 3.16 10.87 -16.95
CA MET A 194 4.58 10.53 -17.09
C MET A 194 5.41 11.70 -17.60
N GLN A 195 4.89 12.44 -18.57
CA GLN A 195 5.54 13.63 -19.09
C GLN A 195 5.68 14.72 -18.00
N THR A 196 4.62 14.96 -17.22
CA THR A 196 4.68 15.97 -16.14
C THR A 196 5.63 15.55 -15.03
N LEU A 197 5.66 14.27 -14.65
CA LEU A 197 6.60 13.71 -13.68
C LEU A 197 8.05 13.91 -14.11
N TRP A 198 8.35 13.59 -15.36
CA TRP A 198 9.69 13.77 -15.89
C TRP A 198 10.10 15.25 -15.95
N SER A 199 9.18 16.14 -16.32
CA SER A 199 9.40 17.58 -16.33
C SER A 199 9.65 18.15 -14.93
N SER A 200 9.04 17.56 -13.92
CA SER A 200 9.24 17.88 -12.50
C SER A 200 10.51 17.26 -11.90
N GLY A 201 11.27 16.48 -12.69
CA GLY A 201 12.51 15.82 -12.27
C GLY A 201 12.32 14.47 -11.58
N GLY A 202 11.12 13.93 -11.54
CA GLY A 202 10.81 12.61 -11.01
C GLY A 202 11.24 11.49 -11.96
N LYS A 203 11.58 10.34 -11.40
CA LYS A 203 11.86 9.09 -12.11
C LYS A 203 11.06 7.96 -11.47
N PRO A 204 9.74 7.90 -11.73
CA PRO A 204 8.92 6.85 -11.16
C PRO A 204 9.35 5.47 -11.67
N ASP A 205 9.29 4.50 -10.80
CA ASP A 205 9.68 3.11 -11.04
C ASP A 205 8.49 2.16 -10.97
N THR A 206 7.48 2.48 -10.18
CA THR A 206 6.35 1.58 -9.93
C THR A 206 5.01 2.30 -10.07
N CYS A 207 4.06 1.60 -10.68
CA CYS A 207 2.66 2.02 -10.78
C CYS A 207 1.78 1.06 -10.00
N TYR A 208 1.13 1.56 -8.94
CA TYR A 208 0.18 0.77 -8.14
C TYR A 208 -1.24 0.98 -8.65
N LEU A 209 -1.88 -0.14 -9.03
CA LEU A 209 -3.21 -0.16 -9.62
C LEU A 209 -4.14 -1.09 -8.84
N SER A 210 -5.43 -0.74 -8.84
CA SER A 210 -6.46 -1.68 -8.44
C SER A 210 -6.61 -2.79 -9.50
N PRO A 211 -7.19 -3.95 -9.15
CA PRO A 211 -7.42 -5.03 -10.12
C PRO A 211 -8.24 -4.60 -11.35
N PHE A 212 -9.21 -3.68 -11.15
CA PHE A 212 -10.01 -3.14 -12.26
C PHE A 212 -9.15 -2.28 -13.19
N GLN A 213 -8.40 -1.33 -12.64
CA GLN A 213 -7.54 -0.45 -13.43
C GLN A 213 -6.41 -1.21 -14.13
N MET A 214 -5.94 -2.31 -13.54
CA MET A 214 -4.97 -3.20 -14.19
C MET A 214 -5.55 -3.84 -15.46
N ASN A 215 -6.81 -4.27 -15.44
CA ASN A 215 -7.48 -4.77 -16.63
C ASN A 215 -7.65 -3.69 -17.70
N VAL A 216 -7.88 -2.43 -17.32
CA VAL A 216 -7.93 -1.30 -18.25
C VAL A 216 -6.55 -1.04 -18.86
N ALA A 217 -5.49 -1.05 -18.03
CA ALA A 217 -4.12 -0.87 -18.48
C ALA A 217 -3.67 -1.95 -19.47
N LEU A 218 -4.13 -3.19 -19.32
CA LEU A 218 -3.91 -4.27 -20.28
C LEU A 218 -4.50 -3.98 -21.68
N GLY A 219 -5.45 -3.05 -21.77
CA GLY A 219 -6.06 -2.60 -23.02
C GLY A 219 -5.32 -1.46 -23.70
N PHE A 220 -4.25 -0.94 -23.12
CA PHE A 220 -3.46 0.15 -23.72
C PHE A 220 -2.81 -0.32 -25.03
N THR A 221 -3.13 0.36 -26.12
CA THR A 221 -2.68 0.02 -27.44
C THR A 221 -1.36 0.69 -27.76
N GLY A 222 -0.28 0.03 -27.44
CA GLY A 222 1.06 0.44 -27.90
C GLY A 222 1.81 -0.76 -28.44
N ASN A 223 2.42 -0.62 -29.61
CA ASN A 223 3.12 -1.71 -30.30
C ASN A 223 4.28 -2.34 -29.50
N ASN A 224 4.68 -1.69 -28.40
CA ASN A 224 5.82 -2.11 -27.59
C ASN A 224 5.46 -2.80 -26.27
N ASN A 225 4.18 -2.87 -25.93
CA ASN A 225 3.76 -3.25 -24.57
C ASN A 225 3.25 -4.68 -24.46
N GLN A 226 3.02 -5.35 -25.57
CA GLN A 226 2.65 -6.77 -25.55
C GLN A 226 3.89 -7.62 -25.83
N ARG A 227 4.57 -8.01 -24.78
CA ARG A 227 5.51 -9.12 -24.85
C ARG A 227 4.75 -10.42 -24.90
N SER A 228 4.26 -10.81 -26.07
CA SER A 228 3.88 -12.20 -26.30
C SER A 228 5.14 -13.00 -26.57
N THR A 229 5.75 -13.55 -25.55
CA THR A 229 6.73 -14.63 -25.72
C THR A 229 5.96 -15.90 -26.03
N VAL A 230 5.49 -16.05 -27.25
CA VAL A 230 5.01 -17.31 -27.76
C VAL A 230 6.24 -18.10 -28.17
N GLN A 231 6.72 -18.96 -27.30
CA GLN A 231 7.70 -19.97 -27.67
C GLN A 231 7.00 -21.00 -28.57
N ALA A 232 7.56 -21.23 -29.76
CA ALA A 232 7.00 -22.17 -30.72
C ALA A 232 6.83 -23.55 -30.08
N GLY A 233 5.59 -23.99 -29.93
CA GLY A 233 5.22 -25.31 -29.36
C GLY A 233 4.26 -25.29 -28.18
N ASP A 234 4.02 -24.17 -27.53
CA ASP A 234 3.09 -24.06 -26.41
C ASP A 234 1.87 -23.19 -26.78
N SER A 235 0.68 -23.79 -26.75
CA SER A 235 -0.60 -23.09 -26.97
C SER A 235 -1.01 -22.29 -25.72
N LYS A 236 -0.17 -21.36 -25.23
CA LYS A 236 -0.47 -20.51 -24.09
C LYS A 236 -0.83 -19.11 -24.57
N VAL A 237 -2.02 -18.64 -24.18
CA VAL A 237 -2.39 -17.23 -24.32
C VAL A 237 -1.87 -16.50 -23.08
N VAL A 238 -0.81 -15.71 -23.25
CA VAL A 238 -0.25 -14.88 -22.18
C VAL A 238 -0.80 -13.48 -22.32
N LYS A 239 -1.59 -13.03 -21.35
CA LYS A 239 -2.05 -11.66 -21.19
C LYS A 239 -1.49 -11.14 -19.88
N SER A 240 -0.26 -10.62 -19.89
CA SER A 240 0.33 -9.94 -18.74
C SER A 240 0.96 -8.63 -19.16
N LEU A 241 0.88 -7.64 -18.27
CA LEU A 241 1.52 -6.34 -18.40
C LEU A 241 2.31 -6.11 -17.12
N ASP A 242 3.55 -6.53 -17.10
CA ASP A 242 4.41 -6.37 -15.93
C ASP A 242 5.21 -5.07 -16.02
N VAL A 243 5.59 -4.68 -17.23
CA VAL A 243 6.49 -3.55 -17.48
C VAL A 243 5.96 -2.70 -18.63
N TYR A 244 5.87 -1.40 -18.39
CA TYR A 244 5.54 -0.41 -19.40
C TYR A 244 6.77 0.45 -19.72
N VAL A 245 7.19 0.45 -20.98
CA VAL A 245 8.34 1.23 -21.43
C VAL A 245 7.86 2.53 -22.04
N THR A 246 8.24 3.64 -21.40
CA THR A 246 7.97 5.00 -21.90
C THR A 246 9.27 5.64 -22.39
N PRO A 247 9.21 6.73 -23.17
CA PRO A 247 10.39 7.49 -23.55
C PRO A 247 11.16 8.05 -22.33
N TRP A 248 10.50 8.16 -21.19
CA TRP A 248 11.05 8.74 -19.95
C TRP A 248 11.54 7.70 -18.95
N GLY A 249 11.30 6.42 -19.19
CA GLY A 249 11.73 5.34 -18.33
C GLY A 249 10.84 4.11 -18.39
N THR A 250 11.22 3.13 -17.62
CA THR A 250 10.52 1.84 -17.51
C THR A 250 9.76 1.81 -16.19
N ILE A 251 8.48 1.47 -16.24
CA ILE A 251 7.60 1.40 -15.06
C ILE A 251 7.10 -0.03 -14.90
N GLU A 252 7.19 -0.52 -13.68
CA GLU A 252 6.58 -1.79 -13.28
C GLU A 252 5.13 -1.57 -12.84
N PHE A 253 4.19 -2.32 -13.42
CA PHE A 253 2.80 -2.32 -12.99
C PHE A 253 2.58 -3.34 -11.89
N GLN A 254 2.24 -2.85 -10.70
CA GLN A 254 2.04 -3.67 -9.53
C GLN A 254 0.57 -3.64 -9.09
N PRO A 255 -0.18 -4.74 -9.23
CA PRO A 255 -1.56 -4.79 -8.75
C PRO A 255 -1.58 -4.76 -7.22
N SER A 256 -2.39 -3.88 -6.64
CA SER A 256 -2.66 -3.84 -5.21
C SER A 256 -4.15 -4.01 -4.94
N ARG A 257 -4.49 -4.93 -4.04
CA ARG A 257 -5.89 -5.20 -3.64
C ARG A 257 -6.41 -4.15 -2.66
N LEU A 258 -5.51 -3.47 -1.95
CA LEU A 258 -5.83 -2.51 -0.90
C LEU A 258 -5.77 -1.07 -1.39
N ASN A 259 -5.33 -0.85 -2.63
CA ASN A 259 -5.39 0.44 -3.28
C ASN A 259 -6.85 0.86 -3.49
N ARG A 260 -7.12 2.16 -3.37
CA ARG A 260 -8.43 2.72 -3.71
C ARG A 260 -8.72 2.46 -5.18
N SER A 261 -9.87 1.85 -5.47
CA SER A 261 -10.21 1.39 -6.83
C SER A 261 -10.26 2.50 -7.87
N ARG A 262 -10.51 3.74 -7.44
CA ARG A 262 -10.58 4.92 -8.31
C ARG A 262 -9.24 5.65 -8.50
N ASP A 263 -8.18 5.24 -7.82
CA ASP A 263 -6.89 5.91 -7.83
C ASP A 263 -5.81 5.01 -8.44
N VAL A 264 -4.97 5.60 -9.28
CA VAL A 264 -3.78 5.00 -9.87
C VAL A 264 -2.58 5.81 -9.42
N PHE A 265 -1.64 5.16 -8.75
CA PHE A 265 -0.46 5.81 -8.20
C PHE A 265 0.76 5.47 -9.06
N VAL A 266 1.47 6.49 -9.50
CA VAL A 266 2.76 6.36 -10.19
C VAL A 266 3.82 6.91 -9.25
N MET A 267 4.62 6.02 -8.67
CA MET A 267 5.49 6.36 -7.54
C MET A 267 6.96 6.12 -7.85
N GLN A 268 7.80 6.96 -7.29
CA GLN A 268 9.22 6.72 -7.10
C GLN A 268 9.42 6.24 -5.66
N ASN A 269 9.60 4.93 -5.48
CA ASN A 269 9.61 4.29 -4.15
C ASN A 269 10.72 4.83 -3.23
N ASP A 270 11.85 5.27 -3.77
CA ASP A 270 12.95 5.87 -3.00
C ASP A 270 12.58 7.16 -2.27
N MET A 271 11.53 7.85 -2.74
CA MET A 271 11.04 9.10 -2.15
C MET A 271 10.02 8.85 -1.04
N TRP A 272 9.64 7.60 -0.82
CA TRP A 272 8.69 7.20 0.22
C TRP A 272 9.35 6.34 1.28
N ASN A 273 9.17 6.73 2.54
CA ASN A 273 9.67 5.95 3.67
C ASN A 273 8.55 5.72 4.67
N VAL A 274 8.67 4.63 5.41
CA VAL A 274 7.85 4.36 6.59
C VAL A 274 8.74 4.56 7.82
N ALA A 275 8.45 5.62 8.59
CA ALA A 275 9.17 5.90 9.82
C ALA A 275 8.50 5.23 11.02
N MET A 276 9.21 4.34 11.70
CA MET A 276 8.71 3.58 12.83
C MET A 276 9.09 4.26 14.14
N LEU A 277 8.09 4.63 14.94
CA LEU A 277 8.29 5.10 16.32
C LEU A 277 8.41 3.89 17.26
N ARG A 278 7.50 2.93 17.11
CA ARG A 278 7.57 1.63 17.80
C ARG A 278 7.49 0.50 16.77
N PRO A 279 8.55 -0.33 16.67
CA PRO A 279 8.51 -1.48 15.76
C PRO A 279 7.41 -2.46 16.20
N THR A 280 6.96 -3.28 15.28
CA THR A 280 5.96 -4.30 15.57
C THR A 280 6.44 -5.23 16.67
N LYS A 281 5.68 -5.30 17.75
CA LYS A 281 5.97 -6.15 18.91
C LYS A 281 4.73 -6.94 19.31
N ASN A 282 4.97 -8.18 19.71
CA ASN A 282 3.97 -9.01 20.39
C ASN A 282 4.18 -8.83 21.90
N VAL A 283 3.14 -8.39 22.60
CA VAL A 283 3.16 -8.11 24.04
C VAL A 283 2.07 -8.93 24.72
N GLU A 284 2.44 -9.67 25.75
CA GLU A 284 1.48 -10.36 26.60
C GLU A 284 0.86 -9.36 27.57
N LEU A 285 -0.44 -9.41 27.71
CA LEU A 285 -1.18 -8.55 28.64
C LEU A 285 -1.44 -9.29 29.97
N ALA A 286 -1.69 -8.51 31.02
CA ALA A 286 -2.06 -9.06 32.30
C ALA A 286 -3.33 -9.91 32.20
N LYS A 287 -3.35 -11.05 32.87
CA LYS A 287 -4.53 -11.92 32.93
C LYS A 287 -5.66 -11.22 33.67
N THR A 288 -6.84 -11.17 33.07
CA THR A 288 -8.07 -10.65 33.68
C THR A 288 -9.08 -11.75 33.98
N GLY A 289 -8.76 -13.01 33.67
CA GLY A 289 -9.62 -14.19 33.85
C GLY A 289 -8.86 -15.45 33.42
N ASP A 290 -9.61 -16.53 33.19
CA ASP A 290 -9.08 -17.81 32.70
C ASP A 290 -8.80 -17.75 31.18
N ASN A 291 -7.88 -16.84 30.81
CA ASN A 291 -7.46 -16.64 29.42
C ASN A 291 -6.05 -16.05 29.34
N THR A 292 -5.41 -16.27 28.23
CA THR A 292 -4.16 -15.59 27.86
C THR A 292 -4.45 -14.59 26.74
N THR A 293 -4.10 -13.32 26.99
CA THR A 293 -4.30 -12.23 26.02
C THR A 293 -2.96 -11.72 25.52
N ARG A 294 -2.81 -11.66 24.21
CA ARG A 294 -1.63 -11.05 23.56
C ARG A 294 -2.06 -10.00 22.57
N GLN A 295 -1.25 -8.95 22.43
CA GLN A 295 -1.48 -7.91 21.43
C GLN A 295 -0.28 -7.74 20.54
N VAL A 296 -0.52 -7.55 19.26
CA VAL A 296 0.46 -7.10 18.28
C VAL A 296 0.27 -5.60 18.10
N VAL A 297 1.33 -4.85 18.37
CA VAL A 297 1.30 -3.38 18.34
C VAL A 297 2.45 -2.88 17.49
N SER A 298 2.15 -1.90 16.64
CA SER A 298 3.15 -1.10 15.92
C SER A 298 2.73 0.37 15.87
N GLU A 299 3.68 1.26 15.80
CA GLU A 299 3.42 2.68 15.63
C GLU A 299 4.36 3.24 14.57
N LEU A 300 3.78 3.77 13.50
CA LEU A 300 4.51 4.21 12.33
C LEU A 300 3.83 5.39 11.65
N THR A 301 4.55 6.04 10.74
CA THR A 301 4.05 7.11 9.91
C THR A 301 4.64 7.05 8.51
N LEU A 302 3.93 7.62 7.53
CA LEU A 302 4.39 7.77 6.16
C LEU A 302 5.18 9.07 6.01
N VAL A 303 6.32 8.98 5.33
CA VAL A 303 7.20 10.11 5.00
C VAL A 303 7.25 10.25 3.48
N CYS A 304 6.84 11.40 2.99
CA CYS A 304 7.00 11.81 1.60
C CYS A 304 8.17 12.81 1.52
N LYS A 305 9.32 12.40 0.99
CA LYS A 305 10.50 13.25 0.91
C LYS A 305 10.35 14.35 -0.13
N ASN A 306 9.78 14.00 -1.28
CA ASN A 306 9.47 14.92 -2.36
C ASN A 306 8.24 14.41 -3.14
N GLU A 307 7.15 15.15 -3.07
CA GLU A 307 5.90 14.77 -3.73
C GLU A 307 5.97 14.89 -5.26
N ALA A 308 6.80 15.83 -5.78
CA ALA A 308 6.95 16.06 -7.21
C ALA A 308 7.58 14.88 -7.97
N ALA A 309 8.17 13.91 -7.26
CA ALA A 309 8.71 12.69 -7.85
C ALA A 309 7.66 11.59 -8.05
N SER A 310 6.45 11.79 -7.57
CA SER A 310 5.35 10.84 -7.65
C SER A 310 4.08 11.53 -8.15
N GLY A 311 3.16 10.77 -8.71
CA GLY A 311 1.92 11.32 -9.22
C GLY A 311 0.73 10.38 -9.03
N ILE A 312 -0.46 10.94 -9.18
CA ILE A 312 -1.72 10.23 -9.04
C ILE A 312 -2.66 10.57 -10.18
N ILE A 313 -3.30 9.54 -10.75
CA ILE A 313 -4.48 9.68 -11.60
C ILE A 313 -5.66 9.25 -10.74
N ALA A 314 -6.50 10.19 -10.39
CA ALA A 314 -7.59 9.97 -9.47
C ALA A 314 -8.95 10.12 -10.13
N ASP A 315 -10.00 9.80 -9.39
CA ASP A 315 -11.38 9.87 -9.87
C ASP A 315 -11.64 9.04 -11.14
N ASN A 316 -10.98 7.88 -11.23
CA ASN A 316 -11.23 6.95 -12.31
C ASN A 316 -12.54 6.18 -12.10
N THR A 317 -13.18 5.79 -13.19
CA THR A 317 -14.33 4.87 -13.15
C THR A 317 -13.89 3.52 -12.58
N VAL A 318 -14.78 2.88 -11.82
CA VAL A 318 -14.48 1.61 -11.10
C VAL A 318 -15.34 0.43 -11.55
N SER A 319 -16.18 0.65 -12.54
CA SER A 319 -17.08 -0.37 -13.14
C SER A 319 -17.42 0.00 -14.56
#